data_5f6d0a01e9bc09d62ae0eafb08909365
#
_entry.id   5f6d0a01e9bc09d62ae0eafb08909365
#
_cell.length_a   1.000
_cell.length_b   1.000
_cell.length_c   1.000
_cell.angle_alpha   90.00
_cell.angle_beta   90.00
_cell.angle_gamma   90.00
#
_symmetry.space_group_name_H-M   'P 1'
#
loop_
_entity.id
_entity.type
_entity.pdbx_description
1 polymer ?
#
loop_
_entity_poly.entity_id
_entity_poly.type
_entity_poly.pdbx_seq_one_letter_code
_entity_poly.pdbx_strand_id
1 'polypeptide(L)'
;MGKLDGKVAIITGSTSGMGRETAYLFAKEGAKVVVTGRNAERAQAVVDKIKAEGGEAIYVIADASDSSFAQTVFDKTMEAYGTVDVLMNNAGMLSLAQFATITEKEFMDDIYINVTSALMLSQKVAPVMQAKGDGHIINVASIVGWAAHWGFVAYVTSKHAMVGLTKAMANELAPTIHVNGICPGAIKTAMLASVGGEDVFQPMIDRTCLRRLGEGSEIASVALFLATTDSSFVDGQLIRVDGGVDV
;
A
#
# COMPACT_ATOMS: atom_id res chain seq x y z
N MET A 1 6.47 -24.94 0.09
CA MET A 1 7.02 -23.79 0.81
C MET A 1 6.59 -22.55 0.03
N GLY A 2 5.89 -21.62 0.66
CA GLY A 2 5.46 -20.38 0.01
C GLY A 2 6.61 -19.40 -0.16
N LYS A 3 6.45 -18.42 -1.05
CA LYS A 3 7.48 -17.41 -1.34
C LYS A 3 7.83 -16.51 -0.16
N LEU A 4 6.93 -16.36 0.81
CA LEU A 4 7.09 -15.55 2.02
C LEU A 4 7.10 -16.40 3.30
N ASP A 5 7.44 -17.67 3.21
CA ASP A 5 7.41 -18.60 4.34
C ASP A 5 8.21 -18.08 5.54
N GLY A 6 7.53 -17.93 6.69
CA GLY A 6 8.10 -17.39 7.93
C GLY A 6 8.38 -15.88 7.96
N LYS A 7 8.17 -15.13 6.88
CA LYS A 7 8.33 -13.67 6.84
C LYS A 7 7.17 -12.97 7.55
N VAL A 8 7.45 -11.84 8.18
CA VAL A 8 6.44 -10.96 8.82
C VAL A 8 6.16 -9.78 7.91
N ALA A 9 4.89 -9.62 7.51
CA ALA A 9 4.47 -8.57 6.59
C ALA A 9 3.42 -7.64 7.22
N ILE A 10 3.72 -6.35 7.29
CA ILE A 10 2.74 -5.31 7.64
C ILE A 10 2.12 -4.79 6.34
N ILE A 11 0.78 -4.79 6.26
CA ILE A 11 0.06 -4.22 5.13
C ILE A 11 -0.90 -3.16 5.67
N THR A 12 -0.63 -1.88 5.39
CA THR A 12 -1.47 -0.80 5.88
C THR A 12 -2.76 -0.67 5.05
N GLY A 13 -3.89 -0.35 5.70
CA GLY A 13 -5.18 -0.25 5.03
C GLY A 13 -5.67 -1.56 4.41
N SER A 14 -5.40 -2.69 5.07
CA SER A 14 -5.65 -4.03 4.54
C SER A 14 -6.97 -4.67 4.96
N THR A 15 -7.93 -3.86 5.42
CA THR A 15 -9.30 -4.33 5.73
C THR A 15 -10.23 -4.38 4.52
N SER A 16 -9.78 -3.91 3.34
CA SER A 16 -10.54 -3.89 2.09
C SER A 16 -9.64 -3.72 0.86
N GLY A 17 -10.21 -3.89 -0.34
CA GLY A 17 -9.57 -3.57 -1.62
C GLY A 17 -8.22 -4.25 -1.82
N MET A 18 -7.28 -3.52 -2.41
CA MET A 18 -5.94 -4.00 -2.75
C MET A 18 -5.16 -4.55 -1.55
N GLY A 19 -5.20 -3.84 -0.43
CA GLY A 19 -4.52 -4.27 0.79
C GLY A 19 -5.05 -5.60 1.33
N ARG A 20 -6.37 -5.82 1.29
CA ARG A 20 -6.99 -7.08 1.71
C ARG A 20 -6.57 -8.24 0.80
N GLU A 21 -6.62 -8.05 -0.52
CA GLU A 21 -6.19 -9.09 -1.47
C GLU A 21 -4.70 -9.42 -1.32
N THR A 22 -3.88 -8.40 -1.02
CA THR A 22 -2.46 -8.61 -0.71
C THR A 22 -2.28 -9.39 0.61
N ALA A 23 -3.07 -9.08 1.63
CA ALA A 23 -3.03 -9.82 2.91
C ALA A 23 -3.36 -11.31 2.72
N TYR A 24 -4.38 -11.62 1.92
CA TYR A 24 -4.74 -13.01 1.59
C TYR A 24 -3.62 -13.72 0.82
N LEU A 25 -3.08 -13.07 -0.21
CA LEU A 25 -2.01 -13.67 -1.02
C LEU A 25 -0.74 -13.89 -0.20
N PHE A 26 -0.33 -12.90 0.60
CA PHE A 26 0.89 -13.02 1.42
C PHE A 26 0.75 -14.11 2.48
N ALA A 27 -0.41 -14.23 3.13
CA ALA A 27 -0.68 -15.31 4.07
C ALA A 27 -0.66 -16.69 3.38
N LYS A 28 -1.24 -16.81 2.19
CA LYS A 28 -1.20 -18.03 1.36
C LYS A 28 0.23 -18.42 0.99
N GLU A 29 1.12 -17.44 0.81
CA GLU A 29 2.54 -17.63 0.54
C GLU A 29 3.39 -17.80 1.81
N GLY A 30 2.75 -18.01 2.97
CA GLY A 30 3.40 -18.37 4.23
C GLY A 30 3.82 -17.19 5.10
N ALA A 31 3.46 -15.96 4.77
CA ALA A 31 3.73 -14.82 5.61
C ALA A 31 2.84 -14.79 6.86
N LYS A 32 3.40 -14.29 7.97
CA LYS A 32 2.65 -13.83 9.15
C LYS A 32 2.21 -12.40 8.88
N VAL A 33 0.91 -12.18 8.75
CA VAL A 33 0.36 -10.91 8.25
C VAL A 33 -0.17 -10.02 9.37
N VAL A 34 0.23 -8.77 9.36
CA VAL A 34 -0.35 -7.72 10.21
C VAL A 34 -1.33 -6.89 9.37
N VAL A 35 -2.62 -7.11 9.63
CA VAL A 35 -3.72 -6.39 9.00
C VAL A 35 -3.96 -5.09 9.75
N THR A 36 -3.99 -3.94 9.05
CA THR A 36 -4.32 -2.68 9.72
C THR A 36 -5.51 -1.95 9.08
N GLY A 37 -6.21 -1.21 9.89
CA GLY A 37 -7.32 -0.36 9.46
C GLY A 37 -8.11 0.22 10.64
N ARG A 38 -9.16 0.98 10.36
CA ARG A 38 -9.96 1.68 11.36
C ARG A 38 -11.16 0.89 11.88
N ASN A 39 -11.60 -0.10 11.13
CA ASN A 39 -12.80 -0.87 11.43
C ASN A 39 -12.42 -2.27 11.94
N ALA A 40 -12.70 -2.52 13.22
CA ALA A 40 -12.34 -3.76 13.90
C ALA A 40 -13.05 -5.00 13.31
N GLU A 41 -14.33 -4.87 12.96
CA GLU A 41 -15.10 -5.97 12.41
C GLU A 41 -14.56 -6.44 11.05
N ARG A 42 -14.24 -5.48 10.16
CA ARG A 42 -13.61 -5.79 8.87
C ARG A 42 -12.20 -6.37 9.04
N ALA A 43 -11.43 -5.85 9.99
CA ALA A 43 -10.09 -6.36 10.29
C ALA A 43 -10.15 -7.81 10.80
N GLN A 44 -11.07 -8.08 11.73
CA GLN A 44 -11.31 -9.42 12.26
C GLN A 44 -11.72 -10.38 11.15
N ALA A 45 -12.67 -9.99 10.28
CA ALA A 45 -13.10 -10.83 9.17
C ALA A 45 -11.96 -11.22 8.21
N VAL A 46 -11.00 -10.30 7.95
CA VAL A 46 -9.81 -10.61 7.15
C VAL A 46 -8.91 -11.63 7.87
N VAL A 47 -8.65 -11.43 9.15
CA VAL A 47 -7.84 -12.34 9.96
C VAL A 47 -8.48 -13.71 10.07
N ASP A 48 -9.79 -13.78 10.31
CA ASP A 48 -10.53 -15.04 10.41
C ASP A 48 -10.44 -15.84 9.10
N LYS A 49 -10.59 -15.17 7.96
CA LYS A 49 -10.43 -15.83 6.66
C LYS A 49 -9.01 -16.36 6.46
N ILE A 50 -7.99 -15.58 6.78
CA ILE A 50 -6.58 -16.03 6.69
C ILE A 50 -6.37 -17.28 7.56
N LYS A 51 -6.85 -17.26 8.80
CA LYS A 51 -6.72 -18.40 9.73
C LYS A 51 -7.50 -19.63 9.27
N ALA A 52 -8.70 -19.44 8.73
CA ALA A 52 -9.51 -20.53 8.19
C ALA A 52 -8.84 -21.23 6.98
N GLU A 53 -8.00 -20.52 6.24
CA GLU A 53 -7.20 -21.04 5.13
C GLU A 53 -5.83 -21.57 5.58
N GLY A 54 -5.56 -21.63 6.91
CA GLY A 54 -4.34 -22.19 7.49
C GLY A 54 -3.19 -21.18 7.60
N GLY A 55 -3.40 -19.91 7.30
CA GLY A 55 -2.42 -18.85 7.44
C GLY A 55 -2.34 -18.25 8.86
N GLU A 56 -1.37 -17.39 9.10
CA GLU A 56 -1.16 -16.69 10.37
C GLU A 56 -1.34 -15.18 10.19
N ALA A 57 -2.22 -14.58 11.00
CA ALA A 57 -2.42 -13.13 10.98
C ALA A 57 -2.90 -12.60 12.33
N ILE A 58 -2.55 -11.33 12.57
CA ILE A 58 -3.16 -10.47 13.61
C ILE A 58 -3.74 -9.22 12.94
N TYR A 59 -4.58 -8.48 13.69
CA TYR A 59 -4.94 -7.13 13.25
C TYR A 59 -4.57 -6.08 14.29
N VAL A 60 -4.33 -4.87 13.80
CA VAL A 60 -4.07 -3.66 14.59
C VAL A 60 -5.03 -2.57 14.14
N ILE A 61 -5.87 -2.10 15.07
CA ILE A 61 -6.77 -0.97 14.80
C ILE A 61 -5.98 0.31 14.99
N ALA A 62 -5.77 1.02 13.89
CA ALA A 62 -5.04 2.28 13.84
C ALA A 62 -5.51 3.13 12.65
N ASP A 63 -5.56 4.44 12.86
CA ASP A 63 -5.93 5.42 11.83
C ASP A 63 -4.67 6.10 11.29
N ALA A 64 -4.43 6.02 9.98
CA ALA A 64 -3.28 6.65 9.33
C ALA A 64 -3.30 8.19 9.40
N SER A 65 -4.43 8.81 9.81
CA SER A 65 -4.51 10.24 10.11
C SER A 65 -4.01 10.60 11.52
N ASP A 66 -3.80 9.62 12.40
CA ASP A 66 -3.34 9.84 13.77
C ASP A 66 -1.81 9.76 13.85
N SER A 67 -1.20 10.68 14.58
CA SER A 67 0.25 10.71 14.82
C SER A 67 0.78 9.47 15.55
N SER A 68 -0.07 8.79 16.31
CA SER A 68 0.27 7.53 17.00
C SER A 68 0.26 6.30 16.08
N PHE A 69 -0.25 6.42 14.85
CA PHE A 69 -0.43 5.30 13.92
C PHE A 69 0.82 4.44 13.76
N ALA A 70 1.92 5.08 13.38
CA ALA A 70 3.18 4.37 13.10
C ALA A 70 3.71 3.63 14.34
N GLN A 71 3.68 4.28 15.51
CA GLN A 71 4.12 3.67 16.76
C GLN A 71 3.22 2.51 17.15
N THR A 72 1.91 2.68 17.10
CA THR A 72 0.92 1.65 17.46
C THR A 72 1.07 0.40 16.59
N VAL A 73 1.19 0.57 15.27
CA VAL A 73 1.34 -0.55 14.34
C VAL A 73 2.68 -1.26 14.58
N PHE A 74 3.76 -0.51 14.73
CA PHE A 74 5.08 -1.06 14.98
C PHE A 74 5.13 -1.86 16.30
N ASP A 75 4.70 -1.27 17.43
CA ASP A 75 4.76 -1.92 18.74
C ASP A 75 3.96 -3.21 18.76
N LYS A 76 2.74 -3.21 18.21
CA LYS A 76 1.89 -4.40 18.13
C LYS A 76 2.48 -5.50 17.24
N THR A 77 3.16 -5.12 16.17
CA THR A 77 3.88 -6.08 15.32
C THR A 77 5.05 -6.70 16.06
N MET A 78 5.86 -5.89 16.74
CA MET A 78 7.00 -6.36 17.51
C MET A 78 6.59 -7.20 18.71
N GLU A 79 5.49 -6.83 19.40
CA GLU A 79 4.92 -7.63 20.49
C GLU A 79 4.51 -9.04 20.01
N ALA A 80 3.89 -9.13 18.83
CA ALA A 80 3.38 -10.40 18.31
C ALA A 80 4.44 -11.27 17.65
N TYR A 81 5.37 -10.67 16.90
CA TYR A 81 6.26 -11.42 16.00
C TYR A 81 7.75 -11.12 16.19
N GLY A 82 8.11 -10.08 16.91
CA GLY A 82 9.50 -9.72 17.22
C GLY A 82 10.32 -9.22 16.02
N THR A 83 9.72 -9.08 14.83
CA THR A 83 10.42 -8.68 13.61
C THR A 83 9.46 -8.10 12.56
N VAL A 84 10.03 -7.48 11.52
CA VAL A 84 9.34 -7.08 10.28
C VAL A 84 10.26 -7.37 9.10
N ASP A 85 9.75 -8.02 8.07
CA ASP A 85 10.47 -8.32 6.83
C ASP A 85 9.94 -7.53 5.64
N VAL A 86 8.62 -7.30 5.59
CA VAL A 86 7.94 -6.60 4.51
C VAL A 86 7.02 -5.53 5.08
N LEU A 87 7.07 -4.33 4.53
CA LEU A 87 6.11 -3.26 4.78
C LEU A 87 5.45 -2.86 3.46
N MET A 88 4.13 -2.99 3.36
CA MET A 88 3.36 -2.39 2.27
C MET A 88 2.58 -1.18 2.78
N ASN A 89 3.02 0.00 2.40
CA ASN A 89 2.33 1.27 2.63
C ASN A 89 1.20 1.43 1.61
N ASN A 90 0.03 0.84 1.94
CA ASN A 90 -1.14 0.84 1.08
C ASN A 90 -2.27 1.74 1.61
N ALA A 91 -2.29 2.08 2.89
CA ALA A 91 -3.26 3.02 3.43
C ALA A 91 -3.22 4.34 2.66
N GLY A 92 -4.40 4.86 2.34
CA GLY A 92 -4.50 6.11 1.60
C GLY A 92 -5.94 6.62 1.53
N MET A 93 -6.06 7.86 1.13
CA MET A 93 -7.34 8.52 0.85
C MET A 93 -7.32 9.19 -0.51
N LEU A 94 -8.49 9.46 -1.04
CA LEU A 94 -8.71 10.21 -2.28
C LEU A 94 -9.63 11.38 -1.95
N SER A 95 -9.08 12.59 -1.91
CA SER A 95 -9.89 13.83 -1.84
C SER A 95 -10.39 14.21 -3.24
N LEU A 96 -11.67 14.61 -3.30
CA LEU A 96 -12.31 15.15 -4.49
C LEU A 96 -12.38 16.69 -4.45
N ALA A 97 -11.75 17.33 -3.48
CA ALA A 97 -11.76 18.77 -3.33
C ALA A 97 -11.10 19.47 -4.53
N GLN A 98 -11.82 20.41 -5.14
CA GLN A 98 -11.35 21.14 -6.31
C GLN A 98 -10.40 22.26 -5.91
N PHE A 99 -9.50 22.64 -6.81
CA PHE A 99 -8.52 23.71 -6.59
C PHE A 99 -9.12 25.01 -6.05
N ALA A 100 -10.29 25.42 -6.54
CA ALA A 100 -10.92 26.67 -6.13
C ALA A 100 -11.48 26.68 -4.72
N THR A 101 -11.70 25.50 -4.11
CA THR A 101 -12.43 25.39 -2.83
C THR A 101 -11.68 24.59 -1.76
N ILE A 102 -10.59 23.92 -2.13
CA ILE A 102 -9.82 23.10 -1.18
C ILE A 102 -9.27 23.98 -0.06
N THR A 103 -9.42 23.52 1.17
CA THR A 103 -8.83 24.15 2.35
C THR A 103 -7.41 23.61 2.59
N GLU A 104 -6.60 24.39 3.31
CA GLU A 104 -5.28 23.94 3.76
C GLU A 104 -5.37 22.61 4.54
N LYS A 105 -6.37 22.49 5.41
CA LYS A 105 -6.57 21.27 6.19
C LYS A 105 -6.82 20.06 5.30
N GLU A 106 -7.72 20.15 4.34
CA GLU A 106 -8.01 19.05 3.42
C GLU A 106 -6.78 18.65 2.59
N PHE A 107 -6.00 19.64 2.11
CA PHE A 107 -4.75 19.39 1.40
C PHE A 107 -3.73 18.66 2.28
N MET A 108 -3.55 19.12 3.53
CA MET A 108 -2.60 18.52 4.47
C MET A 108 -3.05 17.14 4.96
N ASP A 109 -4.36 16.88 5.06
CA ASP A 109 -4.89 15.54 5.39
C ASP A 109 -4.48 14.51 4.31
N ASP A 110 -4.58 14.85 3.01
CA ASP A 110 -4.11 14.01 1.91
C ASP A 110 -2.59 13.74 2.01
N ILE A 111 -1.79 14.78 2.24
CA ILE A 111 -0.34 14.65 2.41
C ILE A 111 -0.03 13.77 3.61
N TYR A 112 -0.70 14.00 4.73
CA TYR A 112 -0.43 13.25 5.96
C TYR A 112 -0.76 11.77 5.79
N ILE A 113 -1.96 11.44 5.32
CA ILE A 113 -2.42 10.05 5.20
C ILE A 113 -1.66 9.32 4.09
N ASN A 114 -1.48 9.95 2.92
CA ASN A 114 -0.90 9.27 1.76
C ASN A 114 0.64 9.22 1.79
N VAL A 115 1.32 10.11 2.52
CA VAL A 115 2.78 10.25 2.48
C VAL A 115 3.41 10.18 3.87
N THR A 116 3.00 11.05 4.80
CA THR A 116 3.64 11.18 6.11
C THR A 116 3.48 9.90 6.93
N SER A 117 2.29 9.30 6.95
CA SER A 117 2.04 8.06 7.69
C SER A 117 2.94 6.91 7.21
N ALA A 118 3.14 6.81 5.89
CA ALA A 118 4.03 5.83 5.27
C ALA A 118 5.50 6.07 5.66
N LEU A 119 5.96 7.33 5.61
CA LEU A 119 7.31 7.70 6.05
C LEU A 119 7.53 7.34 7.52
N MET A 120 6.60 7.74 8.40
CA MET A 120 6.73 7.49 9.85
C MET A 120 6.78 6.00 10.18
N LEU A 121 5.97 5.17 9.54
CA LEU A 121 6.01 3.72 9.77
C LEU A 121 7.28 3.10 9.17
N SER A 122 7.71 3.55 8.00
CA SER A 122 8.96 3.09 7.39
C SER A 122 10.17 3.40 8.26
N GLN A 123 10.23 4.57 8.90
CA GLN A 123 11.29 4.93 9.86
C GLN A 123 11.33 4.02 11.10
N LYS A 124 10.18 3.47 11.51
CA LYS A 124 10.12 2.51 12.64
C LYS A 124 10.62 1.13 12.25
N VAL A 125 10.27 0.64 11.06
CA VAL A 125 10.62 -0.72 10.64
C VAL A 125 12.05 -0.82 10.05
N ALA A 126 12.56 0.23 9.44
CA ALA A 126 13.85 0.22 8.76
C ALA A 126 15.02 -0.25 9.67
N PRO A 127 15.15 0.18 10.93
CA PRO A 127 16.23 -0.31 11.80
C PRO A 127 16.15 -1.82 12.06
N VAL A 128 14.95 -2.40 12.13
CA VAL A 128 14.75 -3.85 12.32
C VAL A 128 15.19 -4.60 11.06
N MET A 129 14.80 -4.13 9.89
CA MET A 129 15.22 -4.69 8.61
C MET A 129 16.73 -4.58 8.40
N GLN A 130 17.32 -3.41 8.71
CA GLN A 130 18.78 -3.19 8.62
C GLN A 130 19.56 -4.14 9.53
N ALA A 131 19.10 -4.35 10.76
CA ALA A 131 19.73 -5.28 11.71
C ALA A 131 19.70 -6.74 11.22
N LYS A 132 18.69 -7.10 10.41
CA LYS A 132 18.59 -8.44 9.76
C LYS A 132 19.42 -8.55 8.48
N GLY A 133 19.81 -7.44 7.88
CA GLY A 133 20.49 -7.41 6.57
C GLY A 133 19.56 -7.64 5.37
N ASP A 134 18.23 -7.60 5.56
CA ASP A 134 17.22 -7.84 4.50
C ASP A 134 15.88 -7.18 4.87
N GLY A 135 15.25 -6.53 3.88
CA GLY A 135 13.92 -5.94 4.05
C GLY A 135 13.32 -5.43 2.75
N HIS A 136 12.00 -5.40 2.68
CA HIS A 136 11.27 -4.88 1.52
C HIS A 136 10.21 -3.86 1.94
N ILE A 137 10.27 -2.66 1.36
CA ILE A 137 9.24 -1.62 1.55
C ILE A 137 8.57 -1.36 0.20
N ILE A 138 7.24 -1.48 0.18
CA ILE A 138 6.42 -1.32 -1.02
C ILE A 138 5.46 -0.16 -0.79
N ASN A 139 5.62 0.91 -1.55
CA ASN A 139 4.78 2.09 -1.46
C ASN A 139 3.68 2.08 -2.54
N VAL A 140 2.43 2.26 -2.15
CA VAL A 140 1.32 2.37 -3.11
C VAL A 140 1.13 3.83 -3.51
N ALA A 141 1.68 4.18 -4.67
CA ALA A 141 1.48 5.47 -5.32
C ALA A 141 0.16 5.48 -6.13
N SER A 142 0.20 5.85 -7.38
CA SER A 142 -0.90 5.84 -8.36
C SER A 142 -0.36 6.22 -9.73
N ILE A 143 -1.09 5.95 -10.80
CA ILE A 143 -0.82 6.54 -12.12
C ILE A 143 -0.84 8.07 -12.08
N VAL A 144 -1.64 8.68 -11.19
CA VAL A 144 -1.66 10.13 -11.00
C VAL A 144 -0.39 10.67 -10.33
N GLY A 145 0.53 9.82 -9.89
CA GLY A 145 1.89 10.21 -9.51
C GLY A 145 2.79 10.55 -10.70
N TRP A 146 2.33 10.32 -11.93
CA TRP A 146 3.02 10.62 -13.19
C TRP A 146 2.25 11.59 -14.08
N ALA A 147 0.90 11.63 -13.93
CA ALA A 147 0.03 12.44 -14.78
C ALA A 147 -1.14 12.99 -13.93
N ALA A 148 -1.54 14.23 -14.18
CA ALA A 148 -2.48 14.94 -13.31
C ALA A 148 -3.96 14.78 -13.70
N HIS A 149 -4.27 14.37 -14.94
CA HIS A 149 -5.63 14.47 -15.51
C HIS A 149 -6.66 13.47 -14.94
N TRP A 150 -6.24 12.53 -14.09
CA TRP A 150 -7.12 11.56 -13.44
C TRP A 150 -7.35 11.81 -11.93
N GLY A 151 -7.04 13.01 -11.45
CA GLY A 151 -7.18 13.31 -10.02
C GLY A 151 -7.29 14.80 -9.72
N PHE A 152 -7.52 15.10 -8.45
CA PHE A 152 -7.60 16.45 -7.93
C PHE A 152 -6.29 16.87 -7.25
N VAL A 153 -6.13 18.18 -7.02
CA VAL A 153 -4.85 18.80 -6.64
C VAL A 153 -4.17 18.14 -5.42
N ALA A 154 -4.90 17.85 -4.34
CA ALA A 154 -4.31 17.25 -3.15
C ALA A 154 -3.85 15.82 -3.41
N TYR A 155 -4.72 15.01 -3.99
CA TYR A 155 -4.42 13.61 -4.29
C TYR A 155 -3.26 13.47 -5.28
N VAL A 156 -3.30 14.23 -6.38
CA VAL A 156 -2.21 14.26 -7.38
C VAL A 156 -0.88 14.64 -6.72
N THR A 157 -0.88 15.71 -5.91
CA THR A 157 0.33 16.17 -5.21
C THR A 157 0.86 15.09 -4.27
N SER A 158 -0.02 14.46 -3.47
CA SER A 158 0.38 13.42 -2.54
C SER A 158 0.97 12.18 -3.26
N LYS A 159 0.42 11.80 -4.41
CA LYS A 159 0.92 10.65 -5.17
C LYS A 159 2.21 10.94 -5.94
N HIS A 160 2.44 12.18 -6.39
CA HIS A 160 3.76 12.63 -6.87
C HIS A 160 4.79 12.64 -5.74
N ALA A 161 4.41 13.11 -4.55
CA ALA A 161 5.29 13.08 -3.38
C ALA A 161 5.67 11.63 -3.01
N MET A 162 4.72 10.67 -3.09
CA MET A 162 5.02 9.25 -2.85
C MET A 162 5.99 8.66 -3.87
N VAL A 163 5.94 9.07 -5.13
CA VAL A 163 6.95 8.70 -6.15
C VAL A 163 8.34 9.20 -5.74
N GLY A 164 8.44 10.47 -5.32
CA GLY A 164 9.69 11.06 -4.83
C GLY A 164 10.21 10.36 -3.58
N LEU A 165 9.31 10.13 -2.59
CA LEU A 165 9.63 9.44 -1.35
C LEU A 165 10.18 8.03 -1.60
N THR A 166 9.56 7.26 -2.49
CA THR A 166 10.01 5.90 -2.84
C THR A 166 11.45 5.90 -3.34
N LYS A 167 11.77 6.82 -4.27
CA LYS A 167 13.13 6.93 -4.84
C LYS A 167 14.16 7.39 -3.81
N ALA A 168 13.81 8.36 -2.97
CA ALA A 168 14.69 8.84 -1.92
C ALA A 168 14.99 7.74 -0.90
N MET A 169 13.97 7.03 -0.43
CA MET A 169 14.13 5.93 0.51
C MET A 169 14.97 4.78 -0.08
N ALA A 170 14.77 4.43 -1.35
CA ALA A 170 15.59 3.41 -2.01
C ALA A 170 17.08 3.79 -1.97
N ASN A 171 17.41 5.03 -2.33
CA ASN A 171 18.79 5.52 -2.30
C ASN A 171 19.40 5.53 -0.88
N GLU A 172 18.61 5.89 0.13
CA GLU A 172 19.12 6.03 1.51
C GLU A 172 19.20 4.70 2.27
N LEU A 173 18.36 3.70 1.91
CA LEU A 173 18.24 2.43 2.63
C LEU A 173 18.98 1.27 1.94
N ALA A 174 19.47 1.48 0.71
CA ALA A 174 20.30 0.50 0.02
C ALA A 174 21.66 0.34 0.76
N PRO A 175 22.30 -0.85 0.63
CA PRO A 175 21.90 -2.03 -0.13
C PRO A 175 21.03 -3.01 0.68
N THR A 176 20.62 -2.67 1.89
CA THR A 176 20.01 -3.60 2.85
C THR A 176 18.50 -3.74 2.66
N ILE A 177 17.82 -2.65 2.29
CA ILE A 177 16.36 -2.62 2.17
C ILE A 177 16.00 -2.21 0.76
N HIS A 178 15.23 -3.06 0.08
CA HIS A 178 14.65 -2.73 -1.22
C HIS A 178 13.40 -1.88 -1.04
N VAL A 179 13.36 -0.73 -1.69
CA VAL A 179 12.21 0.17 -1.66
C VAL A 179 11.67 0.39 -3.06
N ASN A 180 10.47 -0.11 -3.32
CA ASN A 180 9.82 0.03 -4.61
C ASN A 180 8.39 0.53 -4.45
N GLY A 181 7.76 0.93 -5.55
CA GLY A 181 6.39 1.39 -5.55
C GLY A 181 5.53 0.68 -6.58
N ILE A 182 4.23 0.70 -6.32
CA ILE A 182 3.21 0.28 -7.27
C ILE A 182 2.38 1.51 -7.61
N CYS A 183 2.08 1.68 -8.89
CA CYS A 183 1.22 2.76 -9.41
C CYS A 183 -0.04 2.14 -10.02
N PRO A 184 -1.09 1.88 -9.21
CA PRO A 184 -2.35 1.35 -9.73
C PRO A 184 -3.05 2.33 -10.66
N GLY A 185 -3.75 1.79 -11.67
CA GLY A 185 -4.80 2.49 -12.38
C GLY A 185 -6.13 2.43 -11.64
N ALA A 186 -7.25 2.39 -12.38
CA ALA A 186 -8.56 2.18 -11.79
C ALA A 186 -8.75 0.71 -11.39
N ILE A 187 -8.82 0.46 -10.08
CA ILE A 187 -8.95 -0.87 -9.48
C ILE A 187 -10.29 -1.00 -8.77
N LYS A 188 -11.00 -2.11 -8.92
CA LYS A 188 -12.25 -2.40 -8.22
C LYS A 188 -12.03 -2.44 -6.71
N THR A 189 -12.41 -1.36 -6.03
CA THR A 189 -12.25 -1.19 -4.59
C THR A 189 -13.42 -0.44 -3.99
N ALA A 190 -13.56 -0.48 -2.66
CA ALA A 190 -14.54 0.35 -1.96
C ALA A 190 -14.30 1.86 -2.16
N MET A 191 -13.04 2.27 -2.36
CA MET A 191 -12.68 3.66 -2.67
C MET A 191 -13.27 4.07 -4.03
N LEU A 192 -13.14 3.25 -5.07
CA LEU A 192 -13.75 3.50 -6.38
C LEU A 192 -15.28 3.56 -6.28
N ALA A 193 -15.89 2.65 -5.53
CA ALA A 193 -17.33 2.65 -5.31
C ALA A 193 -17.82 3.92 -4.59
N SER A 194 -17.03 4.49 -3.68
CA SER A 194 -17.40 5.70 -2.93
C SER A 194 -17.41 6.98 -3.76
N VAL A 195 -16.76 6.99 -4.92
CA VAL A 195 -16.69 8.14 -5.82
C VAL A 195 -17.57 8.01 -7.07
N GLY A 196 -18.54 7.08 -7.06
CA GLY A 196 -19.53 6.92 -8.14
C GLY A 196 -19.44 5.61 -8.91
N GLY A 197 -18.52 4.71 -8.53
CA GLY A 197 -18.42 3.38 -9.13
C GLY A 197 -17.86 3.36 -10.54
N GLU A 198 -18.19 2.30 -11.30
CA GLU A 198 -17.61 2.05 -12.63
C GLU A 198 -17.95 3.15 -13.64
N ASP A 199 -19.16 3.69 -13.58
CA ASP A 199 -19.63 4.71 -14.54
C ASP A 199 -18.75 5.98 -14.54
N VAL A 200 -18.29 6.40 -13.37
CA VAL A 200 -17.38 7.56 -13.24
C VAL A 200 -16.00 7.27 -13.84
N PHE A 201 -15.60 6.01 -13.87
CA PHE A 201 -14.31 5.60 -14.43
C PHE A 201 -14.36 5.12 -15.88
N GLN A 202 -15.55 5.13 -16.51
CA GLN A 202 -15.70 4.73 -17.90
C GLN A 202 -14.73 5.46 -18.85
N PRO A 203 -14.50 6.79 -18.72
CA PRO A 203 -13.53 7.48 -19.58
C PRO A 203 -12.09 6.95 -19.42
N MET A 204 -11.70 6.52 -18.23
CA MET A 204 -10.39 5.89 -17.99
C MET A 204 -10.36 4.47 -18.56
N ILE A 205 -11.44 3.69 -18.39
CA ILE A 205 -11.57 2.34 -18.95
C ILE A 205 -11.43 2.39 -20.47
N ASP A 206 -12.07 3.37 -21.12
CA ASP A 206 -12.01 3.53 -22.57
C ASP A 206 -10.62 3.89 -23.10
N ARG A 207 -9.76 4.43 -22.24
CA ARG A 207 -8.35 4.75 -22.56
C ARG A 207 -7.38 3.67 -22.11
N THR A 208 -7.84 2.67 -21.35
CA THR A 208 -7.03 1.54 -20.93
C THR A 208 -6.92 0.52 -22.06
N CYS A 209 -5.71 0.07 -22.41
CA CYS A 209 -5.51 -0.94 -23.45
C CYS A 209 -6.30 -2.23 -23.19
N LEU A 210 -6.39 -2.65 -21.92
CA LEU A 210 -7.13 -3.85 -21.53
C LEU A 210 -8.66 -3.64 -21.41
N ARG A 211 -9.18 -2.42 -21.57
CA ARG A 211 -10.61 -2.10 -21.60
C ARG A 211 -11.41 -2.61 -20.41
N ARG A 212 -10.82 -2.62 -19.22
CA ARG A 212 -11.48 -3.02 -17.98
C ARG A 212 -10.83 -2.37 -16.77
N LEU A 213 -11.53 -2.40 -15.65
CA LEU A 213 -10.93 -2.16 -14.34
C LEU A 213 -9.95 -3.28 -13.97
N GLY A 214 -8.93 -2.94 -13.20
CA GLY A 214 -8.07 -3.93 -12.56
C GLY A 214 -8.74 -4.53 -11.32
N GLU A 215 -8.27 -5.70 -10.92
CA GLU A 215 -8.67 -6.37 -9.69
C GLU A 215 -7.61 -6.17 -8.60
N GLY A 216 -8.02 -6.18 -7.33
CA GLY A 216 -7.09 -6.07 -6.20
C GLY A 216 -6.02 -7.17 -6.18
N SER A 217 -6.36 -8.36 -6.67
CA SER A 217 -5.45 -9.50 -6.80
C SER A 217 -4.31 -9.27 -7.80
N GLU A 218 -4.51 -8.43 -8.82
CA GLU A 218 -3.46 -8.07 -9.79
C GLU A 218 -2.41 -7.16 -9.12
N ILE A 219 -2.85 -6.26 -8.23
CA ILE A 219 -1.93 -5.47 -7.39
C ILE A 219 -1.20 -6.37 -6.39
N ALA A 220 -1.91 -7.31 -5.75
CA ALA A 220 -1.31 -8.24 -4.81
C ALA A 220 -0.20 -9.09 -5.45
N SER A 221 -0.36 -9.51 -6.70
CA SER A 221 0.65 -10.28 -7.43
C SER A 221 1.94 -9.49 -7.66
N VAL A 222 1.84 -8.21 -7.99
CA VAL A 222 3.02 -7.33 -8.13
C VAL A 222 3.64 -7.03 -6.78
N ALA A 223 2.82 -6.84 -5.73
CA ALA A 223 3.32 -6.68 -4.37
C ALA A 223 4.09 -7.92 -3.90
N LEU A 224 3.62 -9.14 -4.22
CA LEU A 224 4.34 -10.38 -3.91
C LEU A 224 5.68 -10.44 -4.63
N PHE A 225 5.74 -10.10 -5.92
CA PHE A 225 7.00 -10.02 -6.65
C PHE A 225 7.98 -9.07 -5.96
N LEU A 226 7.55 -7.88 -5.56
CA LEU A 226 8.39 -6.87 -4.90
C LEU A 226 8.76 -7.23 -3.46
N ALA A 227 8.05 -8.14 -2.82
CA ALA A 227 8.30 -8.61 -1.46
C ALA A 227 9.27 -9.79 -1.37
N THR A 228 9.80 -10.25 -2.49
CA THR A 228 10.60 -11.49 -2.58
C THR A 228 11.91 -11.30 -3.34
N THR A 229 12.78 -12.30 -3.27
CA THR A 229 14.03 -12.33 -4.04
C THR A 229 13.85 -12.34 -5.56
N ASP A 230 12.63 -12.57 -6.06
CA ASP A 230 12.31 -12.45 -7.49
C ASP A 230 12.58 -11.02 -8.00
N SER A 231 12.58 -10.01 -7.11
CA SER A 231 12.88 -8.60 -7.40
C SER A 231 14.26 -8.14 -6.90
N SER A 232 15.19 -9.05 -6.66
CA SER A 232 16.49 -8.77 -6.01
C SER A 232 17.37 -7.74 -6.73
N PHE A 233 17.09 -7.41 -7.98
CA PHE A 233 17.78 -6.33 -8.72
C PHE A 233 16.83 -5.20 -9.15
N VAL A 234 15.69 -5.09 -8.44
CA VAL A 234 14.70 -4.03 -8.64
C VAL A 234 14.69 -3.16 -7.39
N ASP A 235 15.13 -1.90 -7.53
CA ASP A 235 15.14 -0.93 -6.44
C ASP A 235 14.83 0.48 -6.95
N GLY A 236 14.12 1.29 -6.16
CA GLY A 236 13.69 2.63 -6.53
C GLY A 236 12.68 2.69 -7.68
N GLN A 237 12.08 1.56 -8.07
CA GLN A 237 11.18 1.49 -9.22
C GLN A 237 9.72 1.71 -8.83
N LEU A 238 8.97 2.34 -9.71
CA LEU A 238 7.53 2.56 -9.61
C LEU A 238 6.85 1.76 -10.74
N ILE A 239 6.28 0.60 -10.41
CA ILE A 239 5.66 -0.29 -11.40
C ILE A 239 4.21 0.14 -11.64
N ARG A 240 3.88 0.51 -12.85
CA ARG A 240 2.50 0.79 -13.26
C ARG A 240 1.73 -0.53 -13.42
N VAL A 241 0.58 -0.62 -12.74
CA VAL A 241 -0.36 -1.74 -12.82
C VAL A 241 -1.73 -1.17 -13.14
N ASP A 242 -1.93 -0.78 -14.39
CA ASP A 242 -2.99 0.11 -14.83
C ASP A 242 -3.68 -0.34 -16.13
N GLY A 243 -3.33 -1.52 -16.63
CA GLY A 243 -3.89 -2.05 -17.88
C GLY A 243 -3.49 -1.26 -19.12
N GLY A 244 -2.42 -0.46 -19.06
CA GLY A 244 -1.95 0.35 -20.17
C GLY A 244 -2.84 1.59 -20.41
N VAL A 245 -3.18 2.32 -19.36
CA VAL A 245 -3.86 3.61 -19.50
C VAL A 245 -2.85 4.66 -20.00
N ASP A 246 -3.23 5.40 -21.04
CA ASP A 246 -2.43 6.48 -21.62
C ASP A 246 -0.99 6.07 -22.05
N VAL A 247 -0.83 4.90 -22.65
CA VAL A 247 0.41 4.46 -23.31
C VAL A 247 0.39 4.78 -24.79
#